data_adc7ef10d097d205e083af795519a1db
#
_entry.id   adc7ef10d097d205e083af795519a1db
#
_cell.length_a   1.000
_cell.length_b   1.000
_cell.length_c   1.000
_cell.angle_alpha   90.00
_cell.angle_beta   90.00
_cell.angle_gamma   90.00
#
_symmetry.space_group_name_H-M   'P 1'
#
loop_
_entity.id
_entity.type
_entity.pdbx_description
1 polymer ?
#
loop_
_entity_poly.entity_id
_entity_poly.type
_entity_poly.pdbx_seq_one_letter_code
_entity_poly.pdbx_strand_id
1 'polypeptide(L)'
;MRKLEEMTDEQLALAYVEGDNRAFDLLLSRNEVKLFGYIMFVVHDQEKANDVFQETFVKVVTKLQQRQYVPNGKFLAWCMRIAHNVMMDMYRDNRLQNIVETPDDNDMSKIRDEYVVFDNAENAIVRGQVMSDVKKMVNLLPPTQREVVYMRYYQQLSFKEIAELTNVSINTSLGRMRYALLNLRRMAKEHDVFSNITMF
;
A
#
# COMPACT_ATOMS: atom_id res chain seq x y z
N MET A 1 -8.70 -33.23 -16.26
CA MET A 1 -8.98 -32.05 -15.43
C MET A 1 -7.65 -31.55 -14.87
N ARG A 2 -7.22 -30.32 -15.17
CA ARG A 2 -6.06 -29.74 -14.48
C ARG A 2 -6.43 -29.58 -13.00
N LYS A 3 -5.50 -29.89 -12.10
CA LYS A 3 -5.70 -29.61 -10.66
C LYS A 3 -5.79 -28.10 -10.48
N LEU A 4 -6.71 -27.60 -9.68
CA LEU A 4 -6.87 -26.18 -9.38
C LEU A 4 -5.54 -25.52 -8.93
N GLU A 5 -4.73 -26.28 -8.20
CA GLU A 5 -3.41 -25.83 -7.69
C GLU A 5 -2.40 -25.48 -8.78
N GLU A 6 -2.57 -26.03 -10.02
CA GLU A 6 -1.70 -25.77 -11.18
C GLU A 6 -2.20 -24.60 -12.06
N MET A 7 -3.38 -24.05 -11.73
CA MET A 7 -3.97 -22.94 -12.45
C MET A 7 -3.33 -21.61 -12.05
N THR A 8 -3.23 -20.69 -13.02
CA THR A 8 -2.87 -19.29 -12.72
C THR A 8 -4.04 -18.58 -12.05
N ASP A 9 -3.78 -17.41 -11.44
CA ASP A 9 -4.82 -16.61 -10.78
C ASP A 9 -5.91 -16.19 -11.77
N GLU A 10 -5.56 -15.93 -13.03
CA GLU A 10 -6.53 -15.65 -14.09
C GLU A 10 -7.43 -16.84 -14.41
N GLN A 11 -6.84 -18.04 -14.48
CA GLN A 11 -7.60 -19.28 -14.73
C GLN A 11 -8.53 -19.58 -13.55
N LEU A 12 -8.09 -19.34 -12.31
CA LEU A 12 -8.92 -19.47 -11.12
C LEU A 12 -10.05 -18.45 -11.11
N ALA A 13 -9.78 -17.18 -11.47
CA ALA A 13 -10.80 -16.17 -11.58
C ALA A 13 -11.88 -16.52 -12.61
N LEU A 14 -11.49 -17.03 -13.78
CA LEU A 14 -12.43 -17.50 -14.79
C LEU A 14 -13.23 -18.73 -14.32
N ALA A 15 -12.58 -19.72 -13.71
CA ALA A 15 -13.26 -20.90 -13.17
C ALA A 15 -14.30 -20.52 -12.11
N TYR A 16 -14.00 -19.53 -11.25
CA TYR A 16 -14.95 -18.99 -10.31
C TYR A 16 -16.18 -18.37 -11.01
N VAL A 17 -15.96 -17.57 -12.06
CA VAL A 17 -17.04 -16.96 -12.85
C VAL A 17 -17.91 -18.02 -13.53
N GLU A 18 -17.36 -19.20 -13.83
CA GLU A 18 -18.06 -20.38 -14.36
C GLU A 18 -18.75 -21.22 -13.28
N GLY A 19 -18.60 -20.86 -11.99
CA GLY A 19 -19.33 -21.48 -10.87
C GLY A 19 -18.48 -22.39 -9.97
N ASP A 20 -17.16 -22.53 -10.17
CA ASP A 20 -16.30 -23.29 -9.24
C ASP A 20 -15.86 -22.43 -8.06
N ASN A 21 -16.62 -22.54 -6.94
CA ASN A 21 -16.32 -21.79 -5.72
C ASN A 21 -14.95 -22.16 -5.11
N ARG A 22 -14.46 -23.39 -5.30
CA ARG A 22 -13.14 -23.81 -4.79
C ARG A 22 -12.00 -23.07 -5.49
N ALA A 23 -12.22 -22.65 -6.74
CA ALA A 23 -11.27 -21.80 -7.44
C ALA A 23 -11.12 -20.44 -6.76
N PHE A 24 -12.22 -19.88 -6.23
CA PHE A 24 -12.16 -18.63 -5.47
C PHE A 24 -11.44 -18.77 -4.13
N ASP A 25 -11.70 -19.85 -3.38
CA ASP A 25 -11.01 -20.12 -2.11
C ASP A 25 -9.48 -20.16 -2.30
N LEU A 26 -9.03 -20.83 -3.37
CA LEU A 26 -7.61 -20.90 -3.70
C LEU A 26 -7.06 -19.55 -4.17
N LEU A 27 -7.81 -18.82 -4.97
CA LEU A 27 -7.46 -17.49 -5.45
C LEU A 27 -7.32 -16.51 -4.28
N LEU A 28 -8.24 -16.57 -3.31
CA LEU A 28 -8.20 -15.80 -2.08
C LEU A 28 -6.94 -16.14 -1.27
N SER A 29 -6.72 -17.40 -0.95
CA SER A 29 -5.59 -17.84 -0.13
C SER A 29 -4.21 -17.46 -0.69
N ARG A 30 -4.07 -17.36 -2.02
CA ARG A 30 -2.84 -16.91 -2.69
C ARG A 30 -2.58 -15.42 -2.58
N ASN A 31 -3.65 -14.62 -2.49
CA ASN A 31 -3.58 -13.16 -2.63
C ASN A 31 -3.88 -12.39 -1.34
N GLU A 32 -4.60 -13.00 -0.37
CA GLU A 32 -5.05 -12.32 0.85
C GLU A 32 -3.90 -11.67 1.64
N VAL A 33 -2.82 -12.41 1.90
CA VAL A 33 -1.69 -11.91 2.69
C VAL A 33 -1.03 -10.71 2.02
N LYS A 34 -0.87 -10.75 0.70
CA LYS A 34 -0.24 -9.66 -0.07
C LYS A 34 -1.16 -8.44 -0.13
N LEU A 35 -2.45 -8.66 -0.35
CA LEU A 35 -3.43 -7.58 -0.44
C LEU A 35 -3.67 -6.94 0.93
N PHE A 36 -3.81 -7.75 1.99
CA PHE A 36 -3.93 -7.25 3.35
C PHE A 36 -2.67 -6.49 3.79
N GLY A 37 -1.48 -7.02 3.48
CA GLY A 37 -0.21 -6.36 3.76
C GLY A 37 -0.09 -5.00 3.07
N TYR A 38 -0.57 -4.87 1.84
CA TYR A 38 -0.65 -3.59 1.15
C TYR A 38 -1.60 -2.60 1.86
N ILE A 39 -2.82 -3.04 2.15
CA ILE A 39 -3.81 -2.21 2.84
C ILE A 39 -3.28 -1.76 4.21
N MET A 40 -2.77 -2.70 5.01
CA MET A 40 -2.22 -2.42 6.33
C MET A 40 -1.04 -1.46 6.28
N PHE A 41 -0.17 -1.58 5.28
CA PHE A 41 0.96 -0.67 5.09
C PHE A 41 0.50 0.76 4.78
N VAL A 42 -0.60 0.94 4.05
CA VAL A 42 -1.12 2.26 3.69
C VAL A 42 -1.97 2.85 4.81
N VAL A 43 -2.82 2.05 5.45
CA VAL A 43 -3.83 2.53 6.42
C VAL A 43 -3.23 2.73 7.82
N HIS A 44 -2.30 1.86 8.25
CA HIS A 44 -1.67 1.86 9.57
C HIS A 44 -2.60 1.74 10.78
N ASP A 45 -3.78 1.21 10.58
CA ASP A 45 -4.79 0.97 11.61
C ASP A 45 -5.41 -0.40 11.31
N GLN A 46 -5.32 -1.32 12.28
CA GLN A 46 -5.74 -2.70 12.10
C GLN A 46 -7.25 -2.83 11.85
N GLU A 47 -8.07 -2.07 12.56
CA GLU A 47 -9.53 -2.13 12.42
C GLU A 47 -9.94 -1.60 11.04
N LYS A 48 -9.46 -0.41 10.68
CA LYS A 48 -9.71 0.17 9.36
C LYS A 48 -9.16 -0.68 8.22
N ALA A 49 -7.99 -1.30 8.41
CA ALA A 49 -7.43 -2.20 7.41
C ALA A 49 -8.29 -3.45 7.19
N ASN A 50 -8.88 -4.01 8.25
CA ASN A 50 -9.83 -5.10 8.15
C ASN A 50 -11.10 -4.68 7.39
N ASP A 51 -11.65 -3.50 7.69
CA ASP A 51 -12.85 -2.98 7.01
C ASP A 51 -12.59 -2.76 5.52
N VAL A 52 -11.48 -2.10 5.18
CA VAL A 52 -11.05 -1.88 3.79
C VAL A 52 -10.84 -3.22 3.07
N PHE A 53 -10.24 -4.20 3.74
CA PHE A 53 -10.00 -5.52 3.16
C PHE A 53 -11.31 -6.24 2.86
N GLN A 54 -12.25 -6.27 3.81
CA GLN A 54 -13.57 -6.89 3.62
C GLN A 54 -14.34 -6.21 2.47
N GLU A 55 -14.41 -4.88 2.47
CA GLU A 55 -15.08 -4.13 1.40
C GLU A 55 -14.42 -4.37 0.04
N THR A 56 -13.08 -4.43 0.00
CA THR A 56 -12.35 -4.75 -1.23
C THR A 56 -12.75 -6.12 -1.77
N PHE A 57 -12.82 -7.15 -0.90
CA PHE A 57 -13.22 -8.49 -1.33
C PHE A 57 -14.65 -8.57 -1.81
N VAL A 58 -15.59 -7.90 -1.14
CA VAL A 58 -16.97 -7.79 -1.63
C VAL A 58 -17.02 -7.19 -3.04
N LYS A 59 -16.26 -6.11 -3.27
CA LYS A 59 -16.17 -5.49 -4.61
C LYS A 59 -15.47 -6.40 -5.64
N VAL A 60 -14.42 -7.13 -5.25
CA VAL A 60 -13.74 -8.12 -6.11
C VAL A 60 -14.71 -9.21 -6.55
N VAL A 61 -15.42 -9.84 -5.60
CA VAL A 61 -16.42 -10.89 -5.88
C VAL A 61 -17.51 -10.37 -6.81
N THR A 62 -18.10 -9.23 -6.49
CA THR A 62 -19.17 -8.61 -7.29
C THR A 62 -18.70 -8.34 -8.72
N LYS A 63 -17.50 -7.76 -8.89
CA LYS A 63 -16.96 -7.45 -10.22
C LYS A 63 -16.58 -8.71 -11.02
N LEU A 64 -16.11 -9.77 -10.37
CA LEU A 64 -15.87 -11.07 -11.01
C LEU A 64 -17.20 -11.67 -11.51
N GLN A 65 -18.24 -11.72 -10.67
CA GLN A 65 -19.57 -12.24 -11.05
C GLN A 65 -20.21 -11.43 -12.18
N GLN A 66 -19.98 -10.11 -12.20
CA GLN A 66 -20.41 -9.22 -13.29
C GLN A 66 -19.52 -9.31 -14.54
N ARG A 67 -18.52 -10.20 -14.57
CA ARG A 67 -17.56 -10.37 -15.68
C ARG A 67 -16.80 -9.09 -16.05
N GLN A 68 -16.55 -8.21 -15.05
CA GLN A 68 -15.83 -6.94 -15.26
C GLN A 68 -14.30 -7.09 -15.17
N TYR A 69 -13.81 -8.26 -14.81
CA TYR A 69 -12.37 -8.57 -14.84
C TYR A 69 -11.94 -9.00 -16.24
N VAL A 70 -10.93 -8.32 -16.79
CA VAL A 70 -10.27 -8.71 -18.04
C VAL A 70 -8.96 -9.39 -17.68
N PRO A 71 -8.80 -10.69 -17.98
CA PRO A 71 -7.57 -11.44 -17.71
C PRO A 71 -6.37 -10.85 -18.47
N ASN A 72 -5.37 -10.37 -17.74
CA ASN A 72 -4.16 -9.77 -18.31
C ASN A 72 -2.88 -10.16 -17.56
N GLY A 73 -2.91 -11.23 -16.77
CA GLY A 73 -1.79 -11.70 -15.97
C GLY A 73 -1.52 -10.87 -14.69
N LYS A 74 -2.40 -9.95 -14.31
CA LYS A 74 -2.17 -9.01 -13.21
C LYS A 74 -3.33 -8.98 -12.20
N PHE A 75 -3.85 -10.15 -11.81
CA PHE A 75 -5.00 -10.25 -10.90
C PHE A 75 -4.78 -9.48 -9.60
N LEU A 76 -3.64 -9.68 -8.92
CA LEU A 76 -3.33 -8.96 -7.68
C LEU A 76 -3.31 -7.43 -7.89
N ALA A 77 -2.74 -6.93 -8.99
CA ALA A 77 -2.72 -5.49 -9.28
C ALA A 77 -4.14 -4.95 -9.50
N TRP A 78 -5.02 -5.74 -10.11
CA TRP A 78 -6.44 -5.38 -10.26
C TRP A 78 -7.15 -5.31 -8.88
N CYS A 79 -6.89 -6.27 -7.98
CA CYS A 79 -7.39 -6.21 -6.59
C CYS A 79 -6.83 -5.00 -5.83
N MET A 80 -5.53 -4.68 -5.99
CA MET A 80 -4.91 -3.50 -5.38
C MET A 80 -5.54 -2.20 -5.88
N ARG A 81 -5.93 -2.11 -7.16
CA ARG A 81 -6.66 -0.96 -7.69
C ARG A 81 -8.03 -0.79 -7.03
N ILE A 82 -8.74 -1.89 -6.76
CA ILE A 82 -10.01 -1.84 -6.03
C ILE A 82 -9.77 -1.38 -4.59
N ALA A 83 -8.77 -1.94 -3.90
CA ALA A 83 -8.38 -1.54 -2.55
C ALA A 83 -7.96 -0.06 -2.48
N HIS A 84 -7.18 0.43 -3.47
CA HIS A 84 -6.84 1.85 -3.57
C HIS A 84 -8.10 2.73 -3.55
N ASN A 85 -9.08 2.42 -4.38
CA ASN A 85 -10.31 3.20 -4.44
C ASN A 85 -11.05 3.17 -3.09
N VAL A 86 -11.16 2.00 -2.44
CA VAL A 86 -11.80 1.88 -1.11
C VAL A 86 -11.05 2.73 -0.07
N MET A 87 -9.72 2.67 -0.04
CA MET A 87 -8.93 3.51 0.87
C MET A 87 -9.12 5.01 0.59
N MET A 88 -9.13 5.42 -0.68
CA MET A 88 -9.33 6.83 -1.03
C MET A 88 -10.74 7.32 -0.67
N ASP A 89 -11.75 6.49 -0.82
CA ASP A 89 -13.13 6.78 -0.38
C ASP A 89 -13.17 6.93 1.15
N MET A 90 -12.59 5.99 1.90
CA MET A 90 -12.47 6.08 3.36
C MET A 90 -11.77 7.38 3.82
N TYR A 91 -10.67 7.77 3.19
CA TYR A 91 -9.98 9.01 3.54
C TYR A 91 -10.81 10.25 3.20
N ARG A 92 -11.59 10.21 2.11
CA ARG A 92 -12.49 11.31 1.73
C ARG A 92 -13.62 11.48 2.74
N ASP A 93 -14.22 10.37 3.18
CA ASP A 93 -15.31 10.40 4.16
C ASP A 93 -14.82 10.87 5.52
N ASN A 94 -13.64 10.44 5.96
CA ASN A 94 -13.01 10.95 7.17
C ASN A 94 -12.68 12.45 7.10
N ARG A 95 -12.36 13.00 5.91
CA ARG A 95 -12.19 14.44 5.72
C ARG A 95 -13.49 15.20 5.87
N LEU A 96 -14.59 14.68 5.34
CA LEU A 96 -15.91 15.30 5.44
C LEU A 96 -16.46 15.29 6.86
N GLN A 97 -16.16 14.26 7.66
CA GLN A 97 -16.58 14.16 9.06
C GLN A 97 -15.72 15.03 10.00
N ASN A 98 -14.43 15.15 9.72
CA ASN A 98 -13.54 16.04 10.44
C ASN A 98 -13.47 17.37 9.65
N ILE A 99 -14.28 18.37 10.05
CA ILE A 99 -14.24 19.74 9.51
C ILE A 99 -12.94 20.44 9.94
N VAL A 100 -11.80 19.84 9.63
CA VAL A 100 -10.46 20.42 9.78
C VAL A 100 -9.85 20.37 8.39
N GLU A 101 -9.51 21.55 7.86
CA GLU A 101 -8.76 21.71 6.63
C GLU A 101 -7.57 20.76 6.62
N THR A 102 -7.64 19.71 5.82
CA THR A 102 -6.46 18.88 5.59
C THR A 102 -5.62 19.55 4.53
N PRO A 103 -4.30 19.70 4.76
CA PRO A 103 -3.37 20.26 3.80
C PRO A 103 -3.37 19.47 2.51
N ASP A 104 -3.05 20.14 1.42
CA ASP A 104 -2.63 19.52 0.17
C ASP A 104 -1.64 18.38 0.49
N ASP A 105 -1.79 17.20 -0.11
CA ASP A 105 -0.92 16.01 0.12
C ASP A 105 0.59 16.31 -0.09
N ASN A 106 0.91 17.51 -0.56
CA ASN A 106 2.25 18.05 -0.78
C ASN A 106 2.65 19.13 0.24
N ASP A 107 1.78 19.50 1.19
CA ASP A 107 2.11 20.52 2.20
C ASP A 107 3.00 19.93 3.29
N MET A 108 4.24 20.40 3.34
CA MET A 108 5.27 19.97 4.30
C MET A 108 5.07 20.53 5.71
N SER A 109 4.12 21.45 5.96
CA SER A 109 4.01 22.20 7.22
C SER A 109 3.30 21.46 8.35
N LYS A 110 2.62 20.34 8.07
CA LYS A 110 1.70 19.67 9.01
C LYS A 110 2.07 18.22 9.37
N ILE A 111 3.36 17.86 9.37
CA ILE A 111 3.79 16.65 10.05
C ILE A 111 3.79 16.98 11.55
N ARG A 112 2.76 16.52 12.26
CA ARG A 112 2.70 16.67 13.72
C ARG A 112 3.76 15.82 14.39
N ASP A 113 4.47 16.46 15.33
CA ASP A 113 5.49 15.87 16.20
C ASP A 113 4.85 14.96 17.25
N GLU A 114 4.54 13.71 16.89
CA GLU A 114 4.40 12.64 17.88
C GLU A 114 5.68 11.79 17.83
N TYR A 115 6.67 12.26 18.58
CA TYR A 115 7.98 11.61 18.68
C TYR A 115 7.98 10.50 19.73
N VAL A 116 8.33 9.30 19.29
CA VAL A 116 8.72 8.20 20.18
C VAL A 116 10.24 8.20 20.27
N VAL A 117 10.76 8.37 21.48
CA VAL A 117 12.19 8.41 21.82
C VAL A 117 12.82 7.02 21.64
N PHE A 118 14.05 6.97 21.12
CA PHE A 118 14.79 5.72 20.85
C PHE A 118 16.04 5.59 21.71
N ASP A 119 16.31 4.37 22.16
CA ASP A 119 17.46 3.99 22.96
C ASP A 119 18.46 3.12 22.12
N ASN A 120 19.74 3.26 22.40
CA ASN A 120 20.87 2.80 21.56
C ASN A 120 21.42 1.44 21.98
N ALA A 121 21.84 0.57 21.00
CA ALA A 121 22.78 -0.55 21.20
C ALA A 121 23.38 -1.07 19.86
N GLU A 122 24.65 -1.52 19.89
CA GLU A 122 25.65 -1.48 18.82
C GLU A 122 25.64 -2.53 17.66
N ASN A 123 26.05 -2.14 16.50
CA ASN A 123 26.58 -2.76 15.26
C ASN A 123 25.77 -3.77 14.40
N ALA A 124 25.35 -4.96 14.78
CA ALA A 124 24.35 -5.76 14.05
C ALA A 124 22.94 -5.23 14.35
N ILE A 125 22.81 -4.66 15.47
CA ILE A 125 21.78 -3.85 16.06
C ILE A 125 21.63 -2.56 15.24
N VAL A 126 22.68 -1.87 14.80
CA VAL A 126 22.63 -0.61 14.03
C VAL A 126 21.89 -0.79 12.68
N ARG A 127 22.11 -1.87 11.94
CA ARG A 127 21.32 -2.14 10.70
C ARG A 127 19.86 -2.44 10.99
N GLY A 128 19.57 -3.17 12.07
CA GLY A 128 18.22 -3.44 12.54
C GLY A 128 17.53 -2.16 13.01
N GLN A 129 18.25 -1.31 13.73
CA GLN A 129 17.76 -0.02 14.23
C GLN A 129 17.47 0.94 13.08
N VAL A 130 18.39 1.14 12.15
CA VAL A 130 18.17 1.99 10.96
C VAL A 130 16.96 1.52 10.15
N MET A 131 16.79 0.20 9.97
CA MET A 131 15.64 -0.33 9.24
C MET A 131 14.33 -0.12 10.03
N SER A 132 14.37 -0.22 11.35
CA SER A 132 13.24 0.10 12.23
C SER A 132 12.87 1.59 12.11
N ASP A 133 13.85 2.47 12.16
CA ASP A 133 13.64 3.91 12.08
C ASP A 133 13.14 4.35 10.70
N VAL A 134 13.67 3.75 9.62
CA VAL A 134 13.13 3.94 8.26
C VAL A 134 11.65 3.52 8.19
N LYS A 135 11.29 2.36 8.77
CA LYS A 135 9.88 1.93 8.82
C LYS A 135 9.00 2.94 9.55
N LYS A 136 9.46 3.46 10.69
CA LYS A 136 8.71 4.48 11.44
C LYS A 136 8.55 5.77 10.64
N MET A 137 9.60 6.24 9.99
CA MET A 137 9.54 7.42 9.13
C MET A 137 8.58 7.23 7.94
N VAL A 138 8.58 6.04 7.31
CA VAL A 138 7.62 5.72 6.25
C VAL A 138 6.19 5.76 6.77
N ASN A 139 5.96 5.35 8.02
CA ASN A 139 4.66 5.37 8.66
C ASN A 139 4.13 6.80 8.88
N LEU A 140 5.01 7.78 9.01
CA LEU A 140 4.66 9.20 9.16
C LEU A 140 4.37 9.90 7.82
N LEU A 141 4.63 9.24 6.68
CA LEU A 141 4.31 9.81 5.37
C LEU A 141 2.79 9.93 5.18
N PRO A 142 2.32 10.94 4.43
CA PRO A 142 0.94 10.97 3.95
C PRO A 142 0.57 9.69 3.21
N PRO A 143 -0.70 9.23 3.26
CA PRO A 143 -1.14 7.96 2.69
C PRO A 143 -0.74 7.75 1.23
N THR A 144 -0.90 8.76 0.37
CA THR A 144 -0.56 8.68 -1.06
C THR A 144 0.94 8.59 -1.32
N GLN A 145 1.77 9.21 -0.46
CA GLN A 145 3.23 9.11 -0.53
C GLN A 145 3.70 7.75 -0.04
N ARG A 146 3.12 7.24 1.03
CA ARG A 146 3.37 5.91 1.58
C ARG A 146 3.02 4.82 0.59
N GLU A 147 1.87 4.97 -0.07
CA GLU A 147 1.38 4.06 -1.09
C GLU A 147 2.33 3.95 -2.30
N VAL A 148 2.82 5.07 -2.84
CA VAL A 148 3.75 5.04 -3.96
C VAL A 148 5.09 4.39 -3.57
N VAL A 149 5.55 4.58 -2.33
CA VAL A 149 6.74 3.90 -1.79
C VAL A 149 6.51 2.39 -1.75
N TYR A 150 5.36 1.93 -1.24
CA TYR A 150 5.03 0.51 -1.20
C TYR A 150 5.02 -0.11 -2.61
N MET A 151 4.29 0.49 -3.53
CA MET A 151 4.18 -0.01 -4.89
C MET A 151 5.51 -0.07 -5.62
N ARG A 152 6.38 0.93 -5.42
CA ARG A 152 7.68 1.00 -6.08
C ARG A 152 8.68 0.01 -5.50
N TYR A 153 8.81 -0.08 -4.17
CA TYR A 153 9.86 -0.86 -3.51
C TYR A 153 9.46 -2.28 -3.16
N TYR A 154 8.20 -2.51 -2.76
CA TYR A 154 7.75 -3.85 -2.39
C TYR A 154 7.11 -4.61 -3.55
N GLN A 155 6.40 -3.90 -4.44
CA GLN A 155 5.77 -4.51 -5.61
C GLN A 155 6.60 -4.33 -6.90
N GLN A 156 7.68 -3.56 -6.86
CA GLN A 156 8.59 -3.28 -7.97
C GLN A 156 7.88 -2.72 -9.23
N LEU A 157 6.75 -2.05 -9.04
CA LEU A 157 5.98 -1.47 -10.15
C LEU A 157 6.72 -0.27 -10.75
N SER A 158 6.61 -0.09 -12.06
CA SER A 158 7.02 1.13 -12.74
C SER A 158 6.09 2.30 -12.39
N PHE A 159 6.55 3.54 -12.53
CA PHE A 159 5.70 4.72 -12.30
C PHE A 159 4.49 4.78 -13.24
N LYS A 160 4.60 4.20 -14.44
CA LYS A 160 3.46 4.05 -15.36
C LYS A 160 2.40 3.12 -14.77
N GLU A 161 2.79 1.95 -14.29
CA GLU A 161 1.88 0.98 -13.65
C GLU A 161 1.26 1.54 -12.37
N ILE A 162 2.05 2.25 -11.55
CA ILE A 162 1.54 2.94 -10.34
C ILE A 162 0.50 4.00 -10.74
N ALA A 163 0.77 4.79 -11.77
CA ALA A 163 -0.14 5.81 -12.26
C ALA A 163 -1.46 5.20 -12.78
N GLU A 164 -1.39 4.12 -13.54
CA GLU A 164 -2.55 3.36 -14.03
C GLU A 164 -3.36 2.75 -12.86
N LEU A 165 -2.66 2.20 -11.84
CA LEU A 165 -3.28 1.56 -10.68
C LEU A 165 -4.00 2.57 -9.80
N THR A 166 -3.38 3.73 -9.55
CA THR A 166 -3.91 4.79 -8.68
C THR A 166 -4.73 5.85 -9.42
N ASN A 167 -4.95 5.66 -10.74
CA ASN A 167 -5.74 6.56 -11.60
C ASN A 167 -5.26 8.01 -11.58
N VAL A 168 -3.96 8.22 -11.65
CA VAL A 168 -3.32 9.54 -11.71
C VAL A 168 -2.39 9.64 -12.93
N SER A 169 -1.85 10.85 -13.20
CA SER A 169 -0.81 11.00 -14.21
C SER A 169 0.53 10.39 -13.76
N ILE A 170 1.39 10.01 -14.71
CA ILE A 170 2.76 9.55 -14.41
C ILE A 170 3.53 10.65 -13.66
N ASN A 171 3.34 11.92 -14.03
CA ASN A 171 3.97 13.05 -13.36
C ASN A 171 3.52 13.18 -11.90
N THR A 172 2.23 12.93 -11.61
CA THR A 172 1.71 12.89 -10.25
C THR A 172 2.35 11.76 -9.45
N SER A 173 2.48 10.56 -10.02
CA SER A 173 3.14 9.43 -9.37
C SER A 173 4.61 9.72 -9.08
N LEU A 174 5.35 10.31 -10.02
CA LEU A 174 6.73 10.77 -9.82
C LEU A 174 6.82 11.87 -8.74
N GLY A 175 5.90 12.81 -8.75
CA GLY A 175 5.79 13.88 -7.76
C GLY A 175 5.61 13.32 -6.34
N ARG A 176 4.66 12.40 -6.16
CA ARG A 176 4.42 11.72 -4.88
C ARG A 176 5.68 11.02 -4.36
N MET A 177 6.42 10.31 -5.22
CA MET A 177 7.68 9.67 -4.84
C MET A 177 8.74 10.69 -4.46
N ARG A 178 8.88 11.79 -5.25
CA ARG A 178 9.83 12.87 -4.94
C ARG A 178 9.56 13.48 -3.56
N TYR A 179 8.31 13.79 -3.25
CA TYR A 179 7.92 14.35 -1.95
C TYR A 179 8.10 13.33 -0.82
N ALA A 180 7.78 12.05 -1.04
CA ALA A 180 8.07 11.00 -0.08
C ALA A 180 9.55 10.97 0.30
N LEU A 181 10.46 10.99 -0.68
CA LEU A 181 11.89 10.99 -0.45
C LEU A 181 12.38 12.28 0.24
N LEU A 182 11.80 13.43 -0.09
CA LEU A 182 12.14 14.70 0.59
C LEU A 182 11.72 14.67 2.06
N ASN A 183 10.51 14.18 2.35
CA ASN A 183 10.01 14.04 3.71
C ASN A 183 10.85 13.05 4.52
N LEU A 184 11.18 11.88 3.95
CA LEU A 184 12.05 10.90 4.61
C LEU A 184 13.44 11.46 4.90
N ARG A 185 14.05 12.20 3.96
CA ARG A 185 15.36 12.86 4.18
C ARG A 185 15.30 13.91 5.27
N ARG A 186 14.21 14.69 5.34
CA ARG A 186 14.01 15.68 6.41
C ARG A 186 13.93 14.99 7.76
N MET A 187 13.03 14.02 7.92
CA MET A 187 12.86 13.26 9.15
C MET A 187 14.16 12.56 9.57
N ALA A 188 14.89 11.97 8.63
CA ALA A 188 16.17 11.33 8.92
C ALA A 188 17.26 12.30 9.43
N LYS A 189 17.25 13.56 8.98
CA LYS A 189 18.13 14.62 9.51
C LYS A 189 17.69 15.08 10.90
N GLU A 190 16.41 15.27 11.11
CA GLU A 190 15.84 15.70 12.39
C GLU A 190 16.10 14.67 13.49
N HIS A 191 16.10 13.37 13.15
CA HIS A 191 16.33 12.26 14.08
C HIS A 191 17.79 11.76 14.14
N ASP A 192 18.72 12.42 13.47
CA ASP A 192 20.14 12.06 13.44
C ASP A 192 20.42 10.58 13.04
N VAL A 193 19.50 9.99 12.27
CA VAL A 193 19.52 8.56 11.89
C VAL A 193 20.76 8.20 11.05
N PHE A 194 21.38 9.18 10.39
CA PHE A 194 22.55 8.99 9.53
C PHE A 194 23.89 9.39 10.17
N SER A 195 23.92 10.01 11.33
CA SER A 195 25.19 10.35 12.00
C SER A 195 26.01 9.11 12.35
N ASN A 196 25.35 7.98 12.58
CA ASN A 196 26.00 6.70 12.84
C ASN A 196 26.45 5.93 11.57
N ILE A 197 26.08 6.38 10.36
CA ILE A 197 26.42 5.69 9.09
C ILE A 197 27.66 6.29 8.44
N THR A 198 28.03 7.53 8.78
CA THR A 198 29.13 8.27 8.14
C THR A 198 30.50 8.03 8.82
N MET A 199 30.62 7.08 9.72
CA MET A 199 31.90 6.73 10.39
C MET A 199 32.54 5.48 9.80
N PHE A 200 32.39 5.22 8.48
CA PHE A 200 33.21 4.25 7.76
C PHE A 200 33.67 4.80 6.42
#